data_aa024dcf92b618a99e174d8433f934cc
#
_entry.id   aa024dcf92b618a99e174d8433f934cc
#
_cell.length_a   1.000
_cell.length_b   1.000
_cell.length_c   1.000
_cell.angle_alpha   90.00
_cell.angle_beta   90.00
_cell.angle_gamma   90.00
#
_symmetry.space_group_name_H-M   'P 1'
#
loop_
_entity.id
_entity.type
_entity.pdbx_description
1 polymer ?
#
loop_
_entity_poly.entity_id
_entity_poly.type
_entity_poly.pdbx_seq_one_letter_code
_entity_poly.pdbx_strand_id
1 'polypeptide(L)'
;MFRSMNRILRWTKGYHRRLYLGSLCSFLATWAAAGPVMLAAWALGLVIESAQEGTALDARLPWLCLGGIILLIVLRFVCAYWKNRLQESIGTERAAQQRLELGDLLKRVSLGYFSKNNLGDILAALTTELSTLELQSMKMVDAVINGYLQVLVIVLCMAFFCPEAALVAVVGVLLSAFALRGIGRQSARTAPVGHRAQEALSGAAIEYIHGLSVVKSFGQEGASSQRFFEACRANKDIRIKNEFGFVPWNCLHLFSLKAAAVGLVFTAGWQTMNGTLELPVLLMAAMFSFTIFGSVESINDAAHILSVTDSVLARLEELEGTELPDQDGKDVSLERYDICFDHVSFGYGTREVIHDVSFQLPQNSATAIVGPSGSGKSTLCALLARFYDVDQGRITVGGYDIRKMTCDSLLRNIAMVFQNVYLFHDTIRNNIRFGRPDAAEEDVIAAAKTARCHDFIMALPQGYDTMVGEGGSNLSGGEKQRISIARCLLKDAPIIILDEATASVDPENEHEIQEALSALVRGKTIITIAHRLATIQNADRILVVEDGRIAQHGTHQELMSQEGTYRNFIEIRQRAEGWRI
;
A
#
# COMPACT_ATOMS: atom_id res chain seq x y z
N MET A 1 3.96 21.75 -9.82
CA MET A 1 5.13 21.79 -8.93
C MET A 1 4.78 22.33 -7.54
N PHE A 2 4.40 23.60 -7.34
CA PHE A 2 4.06 24.15 -6.00
C PHE A 2 2.89 23.44 -5.32
N ARG A 3 1.88 22.99 -6.07
CA ARG A 3 0.75 22.23 -5.51
C ARG A 3 1.21 20.87 -4.96
N SER A 4 2.02 20.14 -5.73
CA SER A 4 2.58 18.84 -5.33
C SER A 4 3.51 18.99 -4.13
N MET A 5 4.36 20.04 -4.13
CA MET A 5 5.21 20.36 -2.97
C MET A 5 4.39 20.66 -1.72
N ASN A 6 3.29 21.43 -1.83
CA ASN A 6 2.40 21.69 -0.70
C ASN A 6 1.71 20.42 -0.18
N ARG A 7 1.41 19.43 -1.06
CA ARG A 7 0.88 18.13 -0.65
C ARG A 7 1.94 17.33 0.11
N ILE A 8 3.19 17.30 -0.35
CA ILE A 8 4.30 16.67 0.39
C ILE A 8 4.48 17.33 1.76
N LEU A 9 4.44 18.67 1.83
CA LEU A 9 4.55 19.39 3.10
C LEU A 9 3.38 19.08 4.05
N ARG A 10 2.18 18.85 3.54
CA ARG A 10 1.04 18.37 4.36
C ARG A 10 1.25 16.93 4.82
N TRP A 11 1.77 16.08 3.96
CA TRP A 11 2.09 14.69 4.30
C TRP A 11 3.10 14.59 5.45
N THR A 12 4.06 15.54 5.53
CA THR A 12 5.03 15.63 6.63
C THR A 12 4.49 16.34 7.88
N LYS A 13 3.15 16.41 8.05
CA LYS A 13 2.51 17.05 9.21
C LYS A 13 3.06 16.43 10.52
N GLY A 14 3.49 17.30 11.43
CA GLY A 14 4.17 16.90 12.68
C GLY A 14 5.68 17.15 12.67
N TYR A 15 6.32 17.18 11.50
CA TYR A 15 7.77 17.38 11.36
C TYR A 15 8.17 18.78 10.89
N HIS A 16 7.24 19.75 10.84
CA HIS A 16 7.48 21.09 10.29
C HIS A 16 8.65 21.83 10.95
N ARG A 17 8.83 21.71 12.28
CA ARG A 17 9.96 22.36 12.98
C ARG A 17 11.32 21.86 12.46
N ARG A 18 11.45 20.56 12.26
CA ARG A 18 12.69 19.94 11.71
C ARG A 18 12.91 20.36 10.27
N LEU A 19 11.84 20.45 9.47
CA LEU A 19 11.89 20.90 8.09
C LEU A 19 12.36 22.36 7.98
N TYR A 20 11.80 23.28 8.78
CA TYR A 20 12.21 24.68 8.79
C TYR A 20 13.64 24.87 9.27
N LEU A 21 14.07 24.16 10.32
CA LEU A 21 15.46 24.19 10.78
C LEU A 21 16.42 23.66 9.71
N GLY A 22 16.06 22.56 9.05
CA GLY A 22 16.83 22.02 7.95
C GLY A 22 16.93 22.99 6.76
N SER A 23 15.83 23.67 6.40
CA SER A 23 15.82 24.70 5.35
C SER A 23 16.69 25.90 5.73
N LEU A 24 16.71 26.31 7.00
CA LEU A 24 17.63 27.35 7.49
C LEU A 24 19.09 26.92 7.37
N CYS A 25 19.41 25.69 7.80
CA CYS A 25 20.75 25.11 7.60
C CYS A 25 21.13 25.05 6.11
N SER A 26 20.18 24.71 5.25
CA SER A 26 20.37 24.72 3.79
C SER A 26 20.70 26.10 3.25
N PHE A 27 19.97 27.14 3.69
CA PHE A 27 20.25 28.52 3.34
C PHE A 27 21.67 28.94 3.76
N LEU A 28 22.06 28.68 5.00
CA LEU A 28 23.39 29.00 5.52
C LEU A 28 24.49 28.23 4.78
N ALA A 29 24.28 26.95 4.48
CA ALA A 29 25.21 26.15 3.69
C ALA A 29 25.39 26.70 2.25
N THR A 30 24.30 27.16 1.62
CA THR A 30 24.33 27.76 0.30
C THR A 30 25.05 29.11 0.31
N TRP A 31 24.79 29.94 1.31
CA TRP A 31 25.50 31.21 1.50
C TRP A 31 27.00 30.99 1.73
N ALA A 32 27.37 30.04 2.59
CA ALA A 32 28.76 29.66 2.82
C ALA A 32 29.46 29.11 1.56
N ALA A 33 28.71 28.53 0.62
CA ALA A 33 29.24 28.05 -0.66
C ALA A 33 29.58 29.19 -1.65
N ALA A 34 28.86 30.31 -1.58
CA ALA A 34 29.15 31.51 -2.41
C ALA A 34 30.34 32.32 -1.86
N GLY A 35 30.57 32.25 -0.54
CA GLY A 35 31.57 33.05 0.16
C GLY A 35 33.01 32.94 -0.38
N PRO A 36 33.55 31.75 -0.66
CA PRO A 36 34.91 31.58 -1.22
C PRO A 36 35.12 32.33 -2.53
N VAL A 37 34.09 32.39 -3.42
CA VAL A 37 34.16 33.11 -4.69
C VAL A 37 34.23 34.63 -4.46
N MET A 38 33.40 35.12 -3.51
CA MET A 38 33.42 36.55 -3.14
C MET A 38 34.73 36.93 -2.49
N LEU A 39 35.27 36.08 -1.61
CA LEU A 39 36.56 36.31 -0.96
C LEU A 39 37.72 36.32 -1.96
N ALA A 40 37.69 35.41 -2.94
CA ALA A 40 38.68 35.37 -4.02
C ALA A 40 38.62 36.64 -4.91
N ALA A 41 37.40 37.11 -5.25
CA ALA A 41 37.24 38.35 -6.02
C ALA A 41 37.74 39.57 -5.24
N TRP A 42 37.46 39.68 -3.95
CA TRP A 42 37.95 40.72 -3.08
C TRP A 42 39.48 40.71 -2.99
N ALA A 43 40.07 39.54 -2.74
CA ALA A 43 41.54 39.39 -2.65
C ALA A 43 42.22 39.76 -3.98
N LEU A 44 41.62 39.39 -5.12
CA LEU A 44 42.12 39.73 -6.43
C LEU A 44 42.03 41.25 -6.67
N GLY A 45 41.01 41.94 -6.19
CA GLY A 45 40.87 43.38 -6.21
C GLY A 45 42.07 44.07 -5.54
N LEU A 46 42.37 43.63 -4.32
CA LEU A 46 43.54 44.15 -3.55
C LEU A 46 44.88 43.88 -4.26
N VAL A 47 45.04 42.74 -4.91
CA VAL A 47 46.25 42.44 -5.71
C VAL A 47 46.40 43.38 -6.89
N ILE A 48 45.29 43.66 -7.62
CA ILE A 48 45.32 44.55 -8.78
C ILE A 48 45.56 45.98 -8.35
N GLU A 49 44.92 46.46 -7.28
CA GLU A 49 45.12 47.82 -6.73
C GLU A 49 46.56 48.00 -6.29
N SER A 50 47.13 47.06 -5.53
CA SER A 50 48.55 47.06 -5.12
C SER A 50 49.50 47.08 -6.32
N ALA A 51 49.18 46.31 -7.38
CA ALA A 51 50.01 46.30 -8.59
C ALA A 51 49.96 47.64 -9.38
N GLN A 52 48.79 48.32 -9.37
CA GLN A 52 48.64 49.63 -10.01
C GLN A 52 49.29 50.78 -9.24
N GLU A 53 49.22 50.73 -7.92
CA GLU A 53 49.80 51.75 -7.03
C GLU A 53 51.29 51.52 -6.70
N GLY A 54 51.85 50.35 -7.08
CA GLY A 54 53.22 50.00 -6.76
C GLY A 54 53.47 49.73 -5.24
N THR A 55 52.39 49.51 -4.50
CA THR A 55 52.44 49.24 -3.07
C THR A 55 52.71 47.73 -2.81
N ALA A 56 53.45 47.42 -1.72
CA ALA A 56 53.67 46.01 -1.35
C ALA A 56 52.41 45.40 -0.75
N LEU A 57 51.98 44.22 -1.25
CA LEU A 57 50.90 43.45 -0.66
C LEU A 57 51.21 43.03 0.78
N ASP A 58 50.22 43.10 1.67
CA ASP A 58 50.35 42.58 3.02
C ASP A 58 50.58 41.05 2.97
N ALA A 59 51.71 40.58 3.50
CA ALA A 59 52.08 39.18 3.55
C ALA A 59 51.07 38.32 4.37
N ARG A 60 50.18 38.95 5.14
CA ARG A 60 49.10 38.28 5.89
C ARG A 60 47.88 37.97 5.03
N LEU A 61 47.68 38.65 3.88
CA LEU A 61 46.48 38.48 3.03
C LEU A 61 46.23 37.03 2.61
N PRO A 62 47.23 36.26 2.12
CA PRO A 62 47.01 34.85 1.77
C PRO A 62 46.53 34.01 2.94
N TRP A 63 47.06 34.25 4.14
CA TRP A 63 46.67 33.51 5.34
C TRP A 63 45.26 33.88 5.82
N LEU A 64 44.86 35.15 5.71
CA LEU A 64 43.50 35.60 6.02
C LEU A 64 42.51 34.99 5.05
N CYS A 65 42.84 34.98 3.75
CA CYS A 65 41.98 34.32 2.74
C CYS A 65 41.88 32.81 3.00
N LEU A 66 43.00 32.14 3.27
CA LEU A 66 43.00 30.71 3.59
C LEU A 66 42.14 30.40 4.84
N GLY A 67 42.34 31.19 5.91
CA GLY A 67 41.53 31.05 7.14
C GLY A 67 40.04 31.27 6.91
N GLY A 68 39.69 32.30 6.13
CA GLY A 68 38.29 32.61 5.73
C GLY A 68 37.66 31.47 4.92
N ILE A 69 38.36 30.94 3.92
CA ILE A 69 37.88 29.80 3.11
C ILE A 69 37.70 28.57 3.97
N ILE A 70 38.65 28.22 4.84
CA ILE A 70 38.52 27.07 5.73
C ILE A 70 37.31 27.24 6.66
N LEU A 71 37.10 28.42 7.24
CA LEU A 71 35.94 28.71 8.09
C LEU A 71 34.61 28.49 7.33
N LEU A 72 34.51 28.99 6.09
CA LEU A 72 33.33 28.84 5.25
C LEU A 72 33.08 27.38 4.86
N ILE A 73 34.15 26.61 4.57
CA ILE A 73 34.05 25.18 4.29
C ILE A 73 33.55 24.41 5.51
N VAL A 74 34.10 24.71 6.71
CA VAL A 74 33.66 24.07 7.96
C VAL A 74 32.20 24.43 8.25
N LEU A 75 31.83 25.69 8.12
CA LEU A 75 30.44 26.15 8.30
C LEU A 75 29.49 25.42 7.34
N ARG A 76 29.86 25.34 6.07
CA ARG A 76 29.10 24.60 5.05
C ARG A 76 28.93 23.13 5.44
N PHE A 77 30.00 22.48 5.87
CA PHE A 77 29.98 21.08 6.27
C PHE A 77 29.03 20.86 7.46
N VAL A 78 29.16 21.68 8.50
CA VAL A 78 28.31 21.59 9.71
C VAL A 78 26.84 21.81 9.36
N CYS A 79 26.55 22.85 8.57
CA CYS A 79 25.18 23.13 8.14
C CYS A 79 24.61 22.02 7.25
N ALA A 80 25.40 21.46 6.32
CA ALA A 80 24.98 20.35 5.48
C ALA A 80 24.72 19.08 6.30
N TYR A 81 25.59 18.79 7.29
CA TYR A 81 25.38 17.66 8.20
C TYR A 81 24.05 17.77 8.97
N TRP A 82 23.79 18.94 9.59
CA TRP A 82 22.55 19.16 10.32
C TRP A 82 21.32 19.17 9.41
N LYS A 83 21.42 19.74 8.21
CA LYS A 83 20.37 19.69 7.19
C LYS A 83 19.97 18.24 6.89
N ASN A 84 20.94 17.40 6.52
CA ASN A 84 20.69 16.02 6.16
C ASN A 84 20.08 15.24 7.34
N ARG A 85 20.64 15.41 8.54
CA ARG A 85 20.12 14.76 9.75
C ARG A 85 18.67 15.18 10.09
N LEU A 86 18.31 16.43 9.87
CA LEU A 86 16.98 16.96 10.19
C LEU A 86 15.94 16.62 9.11
N GLN A 87 16.31 16.61 7.84
CA GLN A 87 15.36 16.48 6.71
C GLN A 87 15.26 15.07 6.15
N GLU A 88 16.35 14.37 5.90
CA GLU A 88 16.31 13.08 5.21
C GLU A 88 15.55 12.00 6.01
N SER A 89 15.71 11.99 7.34
CA SER A 89 15.01 11.01 8.18
C SER A 89 13.48 11.21 8.25
N ILE A 90 12.96 12.41 7.90
CA ILE A 90 11.52 12.68 7.91
C ILE A 90 10.78 11.75 6.94
N GLY A 91 11.32 11.54 5.75
CA GLY A 91 10.73 10.64 4.74
C GLY A 91 10.57 9.22 5.27
N THR A 92 11.64 8.68 5.87
CA THR A 92 11.65 7.32 6.43
C THR A 92 10.72 7.17 7.64
N GLU A 93 10.77 8.13 8.59
CA GLU A 93 9.91 8.11 9.77
C GLU A 93 8.43 8.20 9.40
N ARG A 94 8.07 9.12 8.49
CA ARG A 94 6.66 9.29 8.08
C ARG A 94 6.15 8.10 7.26
N ALA A 95 6.96 7.56 6.34
CA ALA A 95 6.58 6.37 5.57
C ALA A 95 6.37 5.14 6.47
N ALA A 96 7.25 4.94 7.47
CA ALA A 96 7.08 3.86 8.44
C ALA A 96 5.79 4.02 9.25
N GLN A 97 5.52 5.23 9.74
CA GLN A 97 4.28 5.53 10.46
C GLN A 97 3.05 5.29 9.60
N GLN A 98 3.06 5.72 8.33
CA GLN A 98 1.94 5.53 7.41
C GLN A 98 1.70 4.06 7.04
N ARG A 99 2.78 3.24 6.95
CA ARG A 99 2.63 1.78 6.79
C ARG A 99 1.87 1.17 7.97
N LEU A 100 2.15 1.63 9.20
CA LEU A 100 1.41 1.17 10.38
C LEU A 100 -0.04 1.65 10.37
N GLU A 101 -0.29 2.93 10.05
CA GLU A 101 -1.64 3.51 9.94
C GLU A 101 -2.48 2.77 8.88
N LEU A 102 -1.92 2.49 7.70
CA LEU A 102 -2.58 1.70 6.66
C LEU A 102 -2.77 0.24 7.07
N GLY A 103 -1.79 -0.38 7.75
CA GLY A 103 -1.94 -1.73 8.28
C GLY A 103 -3.09 -1.83 9.29
N ASP A 104 -3.25 -0.85 10.16
CA ASP A 104 -4.36 -0.80 11.11
C ASP A 104 -5.71 -0.52 10.43
N LEU A 105 -5.72 0.32 9.38
CA LEU A 105 -6.92 0.54 8.56
C LEU A 105 -7.35 -0.74 7.85
N LEU A 106 -6.40 -1.47 7.22
CA LEU A 106 -6.69 -2.72 6.49
C LEU A 106 -7.24 -3.84 7.39
N LYS A 107 -6.94 -3.85 8.68
CA LYS A 107 -7.56 -4.76 9.64
C LYS A 107 -9.06 -4.49 9.85
N ARG A 108 -9.52 -3.26 9.63
CA ARG A 108 -10.86 -2.78 9.96
C ARG A 108 -11.78 -2.64 8.74
N VAL A 109 -11.24 -2.65 7.51
CA VAL A 109 -12.06 -2.61 6.30
C VAL A 109 -12.80 -3.93 6.09
N SER A 110 -13.95 -3.88 5.42
CA SER A 110 -14.71 -5.09 5.06
C SER A 110 -13.93 -5.94 4.05
N LEU A 111 -14.18 -7.25 4.01
CA LEU A 111 -13.63 -8.11 2.96
C LEU A 111 -14.09 -7.69 1.55
N GLY A 112 -15.25 -7.05 1.43
CA GLY A 112 -15.74 -6.45 0.20
C GLY A 112 -14.81 -5.40 -0.39
N TYR A 113 -14.04 -4.73 0.45
CA TYR A 113 -13.00 -3.80 0.01
C TYR A 113 -11.93 -4.49 -0.83
N PHE A 114 -11.46 -5.67 -0.40
CA PHE A 114 -10.44 -6.45 -1.12
C PHE A 114 -10.97 -7.09 -2.41
N SER A 115 -12.27 -7.34 -2.51
CA SER A 115 -12.87 -7.83 -3.76
C SER A 115 -13.11 -6.72 -4.79
N LYS A 116 -13.34 -5.47 -4.34
CA LYS A 116 -13.47 -4.29 -5.21
C LYS A 116 -12.12 -3.72 -5.64
N ASN A 117 -11.14 -3.78 -4.76
CA ASN A 117 -9.79 -3.26 -4.99
C ASN A 117 -8.83 -4.41 -5.29
N ASN A 118 -7.98 -4.23 -6.30
CA ASN A 118 -6.98 -5.23 -6.63
C ASN A 118 -5.96 -5.36 -5.50
N LEU A 119 -5.76 -6.57 -4.96
CA LEU A 119 -4.78 -6.85 -3.91
C LEU A 119 -3.36 -6.40 -4.31
N GLY A 120 -3.01 -6.53 -5.59
CA GLY A 120 -1.73 -6.05 -6.13
C GLY A 120 -1.54 -4.55 -5.98
N ASP A 121 -2.63 -3.78 -6.07
CA ASP A 121 -2.62 -2.33 -5.92
C ASP A 121 -2.40 -1.91 -4.46
N ILE A 122 -3.05 -2.59 -3.52
CA ILE A 122 -2.87 -2.36 -2.09
C ILE A 122 -1.42 -2.72 -1.69
N LEU A 123 -0.90 -3.84 -2.20
CA LEU A 123 0.48 -4.25 -1.96
C LEU A 123 1.47 -3.23 -2.55
N ALA A 124 1.23 -2.74 -3.77
CA ALA A 124 2.06 -1.70 -4.39
C ALA A 124 2.08 -0.41 -3.55
N ALA A 125 0.92 0.02 -3.02
CA ALA A 125 0.82 1.20 -2.15
C ALA A 125 1.66 1.03 -0.88
N LEU A 126 1.56 -0.12 -0.18
CA LEU A 126 2.28 -0.40 1.07
C LEU A 126 3.80 -0.57 0.88
N THR A 127 4.23 -1.05 -0.28
CA THR A 127 5.63 -1.38 -0.56
C THR A 127 6.29 -0.35 -1.47
N THR A 128 6.05 -0.41 -2.76
CA THR A 128 6.77 0.35 -3.79
C THR A 128 6.45 1.85 -3.74
N GLU A 129 5.18 2.21 -3.58
CA GLU A 129 4.75 3.61 -3.60
C GLU A 129 5.23 4.35 -2.35
N LEU A 130 5.02 3.78 -1.15
CA LEU A 130 5.55 4.35 0.09
C LEU A 130 7.08 4.39 0.11
N SER A 131 7.78 3.39 -0.47
CA SER A 131 9.23 3.43 -0.61
C SER A 131 9.70 4.55 -1.54
N THR A 132 8.94 4.85 -2.59
CA THR A 132 9.21 6.00 -3.46
C THR A 132 9.08 7.33 -2.70
N LEU A 133 8.03 7.48 -1.87
CA LEU A 133 7.87 8.65 -1.00
C LEU A 133 9.01 8.75 0.03
N GLU A 134 9.36 7.64 0.67
CA GLU A 134 10.44 7.53 1.64
C GLU A 134 11.77 8.04 1.09
N LEU A 135 12.17 7.57 -0.09
CA LEU A 135 13.47 7.86 -0.68
C LEU A 135 13.53 9.20 -1.41
N GLN A 136 12.42 9.62 -2.01
CA GLN A 136 12.41 10.72 -2.98
C GLN A 136 11.79 12.01 -2.46
N SER A 137 10.78 11.95 -1.55
CA SER A 137 10.01 13.13 -1.15
C SER A 137 10.87 14.25 -0.59
N MET A 138 11.75 13.95 0.38
CA MET A 138 12.59 14.97 1.02
C MET A 138 13.71 15.46 0.09
N LYS A 139 14.28 14.59 -0.73
CA LYS A 139 15.28 14.95 -1.73
C LYS A 139 14.71 15.92 -2.76
N MET A 140 13.44 15.72 -3.17
CA MET A 140 12.77 16.62 -4.12
C MET A 140 12.46 17.98 -3.51
N VAL A 141 11.98 18.00 -2.27
CA VAL A 141 11.76 19.25 -1.53
C VAL A 141 13.07 20.00 -1.38
N ASP A 142 14.14 19.31 -1.02
CA ASP A 142 15.47 19.91 -0.90
C ASP A 142 16.01 20.44 -2.25
N ALA A 143 15.93 19.68 -3.32
CA ALA A 143 16.37 20.09 -4.65
C ALA A 143 15.67 21.36 -5.13
N VAL A 144 14.35 21.46 -4.93
CA VAL A 144 13.58 22.65 -5.31
C VAL A 144 13.92 23.84 -4.43
N ILE A 145 13.94 23.68 -3.11
CA ILE A 145 14.26 24.76 -2.17
C ILE A 145 15.69 25.26 -2.40
N ASN A 146 16.67 24.35 -2.43
CA ASN A 146 18.07 24.71 -2.64
C ASN A 146 18.32 25.33 -4.00
N GLY A 147 17.68 24.80 -5.06
CA GLY A 147 17.84 25.36 -6.39
C GLY A 147 17.46 26.84 -6.45
N TYR A 148 16.29 27.20 -5.92
CA TYR A 148 15.86 28.59 -5.89
C TYR A 148 16.61 29.45 -4.86
N LEU A 149 16.96 28.90 -3.70
CA LEU A 149 17.76 29.61 -2.70
C LEU A 149 19.15 29.94 -3.21
N GLN A 150 19.81 29.03 -3.90
CA GLN A 150 21.13 29.26 -4.48
C GLN A 150 21.10 30.40 -5.49
N VAL A 151 20.12 30.38 -6.39
CA VAL A 151 19.94 31.50 -7.36
C VAL A 151 19.68 32.79 -6.62
N LEU A 152 18.78 32.80 -5.64
CA LEU A 152 18.47 34.01 -4.86
C LEU A 152 19.73 34.61 -4.22
N VAL A 153 20.54 33.78 -3.56
CA VAL A 153 21.79 34.24 -2.90
C VAL A 153 22.75 34.81 -3.91
N ILE A 154 23.01 34.11 -5.03
CA ILE A 154 23.96 34.58 -6.04
C ILE A 154 23.43 35.82 -6.74
N VAL A 155 22.13 35.89 -7.07
CA VAL A 155 21.52 37.09 -7.66
C VAL A 155 21.63 38.31 -6.72
N LEU A 156 21.40 38.12 -5.41
CA LEU A 156 21.59 39.18 -4.42
C LEU A 156 23.04 39.64 -4.33
N CYS A 157 24.00 38.70 -4.34
CA CYS A 157 25.42 39.03 -4.40
C CYS A 157 25.77 39.81 -5.69
N MET A 158 25.29 39.33 -6.84
CA MET A 158 25.51 39.99 -8.12
C MET A 158 24.85 41.37 -8.22
N ALA A 159 23.64 41.55 -7.68
CA ALA A 159 22.91 42.81 -7.70
C ALA A 159 23.64 43.92 -6.94
N PHE A 160 24.46 43.57 -5.97
CA PHE A 160 25.28 44.53 -5.23
C PHE A 160 26.45 45.07 -6.06
N PHE A 161 27.06 44.23 -6.91
CA PHE A 161 28.24 44.62 -7.71
C PHE A 161 27.93 44.93 -9.18
N CYS A 162 26.96 44.23 -9.80
CA CYS A 162 26.59 44.34 -11.19
C CYS A 162 25.08 44.08 -11.37
N PRO A 163 24.21 45.10 -11.15
CA PRO A 163 22.75 44.93 -11.18
C PRO A 163 22.20 44.49 -12.54
N GLU A 164 22.82 44.89 -13.65
CA GLU A 164 22.38 44.50 -15.00
C GLU A 164 22.63 43.01 -15.26
N ALA A 165 23.77 42.47 -14.83
CA ALA A 165 24.05 41.05 -14.92
C ALA A 165 23.10 40.23 -14.01
N ALA A 166 22.76 40.74 -12.82
CA ALA A 166 21.76 40.15 -11.97
C ALA A 166 20.37 40.11 -12.64
N LEU A 167 19.97 41.16 -13.35
CA LEU A 167 18.72 41.21 -14.11
C LEU A 167 18.68 40.11 -15.19
N VAL A 168 19.78 39.93 -15.94
CA VAL A 168 19.89 38.85 -16.94
C VAL A 168 19.68 37.49 -16.30
N ALA A 169 20.27 37.21 -15.12
CA ALA A 169 20.10 35.98 -14.39
C ALA A 169 18.62 35.77 -13.99
N VAL A 170 17.95 36.81 -13.47
CA VAL A 170 16.52 36.77 -13.11
C VAL A 170 15.64 36.42 -14.33
N VAL A 171 15.87 37.07 -15.47
CA VAL A 171 15.13 36.77 -16.71
C VAL A 171 15.32 35.32 -17.14
N GLY A 172 16.54 34.79 -17.07
CA GLY A 172 16.83 33.38 -17.37
C GLY A 172 16.06 32.43 -16.48
N VAL A 173 16.01 32.70 -15.16
CA VAL A 173 15.24 31.88 -14.20
C VAL A 173 13.74 31.98 -14.45
N LEU A 174 13.20 33.13 -14.81
CA LEU A 174 11.77 33.29 -15.14
C LEU A 174 11.40 32.50 -16.40
N LEU A 175 12.24 32.51 -17.44
CA LEU A 175 12.06 31.71 -18.65
C LEU A 175 12.14 30.21 -18.32
N SER A 176 13.11 29.80 -17.51
CA SER A 176 13.24 28.45 -16.99
C SER A 176 11.99 28.00 -16.21
N ALA A 177 11.47 28.86 -15.33
CA ALA A 177 10.25 28.58 -14.57
C ALA A 177 9.01 28.43 -15.49
N PHE A 178 8.96 29.16 -16.60
CA PHE A 178 7.92 28.98 -17.61
C PHE A 178 8.03 27.59 -18.29
N ALA A 179 9.24 27.17 -18.67
CA ALA A 179 9.48 25.84 -19.23
C ALA A 179 9.13 24.73 -18.24
N LEU A 180 9.51 24.87 -16.96
CA LEU A 180 9.14 23.93 -15.90
C LEU A 180 7.62 23.82 -15.69
N ARG A 181 6.85 24.90 -15.88
CA ARG A 181 5.38 24.83 -15.91
C ARG A 181 4.87 23.99 -17.09
N GLY A 182 5.53 24.09 -18.25
CA GLY A 182 5.24 23.24 -19.42
C GLY A 182 5.45 21.75 -19.11
N ILE A 183 6.59 21.42 -18.52
CA ILE A 183 6.93 20.05 -18.06
C ILE A 183 5.86 19.54 -17.09
N GLY A 184 5.50 20.33 -16.07
CA GLY A 184 4.48 19.94 -15.10
C GLY A 184 3.09 19.71 -15.72
N ARG A 185 2.68 20.52 -16.70
CA ARG A 185 1.41 20.31 -17.44
C ARG A 185 1.45 19.06 -18.30
N GLN A 186 2.58 18.81 -18.97
CA GLN A 186 2.77 17.61 -19.78
C GLN A 186 2.76 16.36 -18.89
N SER A 187 3.47 16.37 -17.79
CA SER A 187 3.49 15.28 -16.81
C SER A 187 2.09 14.96 -16.30
N ALA A 188 1.32 15.97 -15.89
CA ALA A 188 -0.05 15.76 -15.41
C ALA A 188 -0.99 15.14 -16.46
N ARG A 189 -0.75 15.38 -17.77
CA ARG A 189 -1.52 14.77 -18.86
C ARG A 189 -1.11 13.34 -19.17
N THR A 190 0.18 13.03 -19.08
CA THR A 190 0.72 11.72 -19.50
C THR A 190 0.82 10.72 -18.38
N ALA A 191 0.91 11.15 -17.11
CA ALA A 191 1.00 10.26 -15.95
C ALA A 191 -0.14 9.22 -15.87
N PRO A 192 -1.43 9.57 -16.04
CA PRO A 192 -2.52 8.58 -15.99
C PRO A 192 -2.43 7.52 -17.10
N VAL A 193 -1.96 7.92 -18.29
CA VAL A 193 -1.80 7.00 -19.43
C VAL A 193 -0.64 6.03 -19.17
N GLY A 194 0.48 6.54 -18.66
CA GLY A 194 1.63 5.72 -18.26
C GLY A 194 1.29 4.74 -17.15
N HIS A 195 0.49 5.18 -16.17
CA HIS A 195 0.06 4.32 -15.05
C HIS A 195 -0.80 3.16 -15.54
N ARG A 196 -1.83 3.42 -16.36
CA ARG A 196 -2.69 2.37 -16.94
C ARG A 196 -1.89 1.36 -17.77
N ALA A 197 -0.88 1.83 -18.52
CA ALA A 197 -0.01 0.93 -19.28
C ALA A 197 0.84 0.04 -18.37
N GLN A 198 1.31 0.57 -17.25
CA GLN A 198 2.04 -0.19 -16.24
C GLN A 198 1.13 -1.21 -15.52
N GLU A 199 -0.09 -0.84 -15.19
CA GLU A 199 -1.10 -1.75 -14.61
C GLU A 199 -1.42 -2.90 -15.55
N ALA A 200 -1.66 -2.59 -16.83
CA ALA A 200 -1.92 -3.61 -17.85
C ALA A 200 -0.73 -4.58 -18.01
N LEU A 201 0.50 -4.07 -17.96
CA LEU A 201 1.72 -4.89 -18.00
C LEU A 201 1.82 -5.78 -16.76
N SER A 202 1.59 -5.23 -15.57
CA SER A 202 1.64 -6.00 -14.32
C SER A 202 0.58 -7.09 -14.29
N GLY A 203 -0.66 -6.78 -14.70
CA GLY A 203 -1.75 -7.76 -14.82
C GLY A 203 -1.41 -8.89 -15.80
N ALA A 204 -0.89 -8.55 -16.99
CA ALA A 204 -0.48 -9.55 -17.98
C ALA A 204 0.71 -10.42 -17.49
N ALA A 205 1.64 -9.85 -16.72
CA ALA A 205 2.75 -10.59 -16.14
C ALA A 205 2.27 -11.59 -15.07
N ILE A 206 1.37 -11.19 -14.19
CA ILE A 206 0.78 -12.06 -13.16
C ILE A 206 0.01 -13.19 -13.82
N GLU A 207 -0.83 -12.90 -14.81
CA GLU A 207 -1.60 -13.90 -15.55
C GLU A 207 -0.66 -14.92 -16.24
N TYR A 208 0.41 -14.43 -16.90
CA TYR A 208 1.40 -15.29 -17.54
C TYR A 208 2.11 -16.20 -16.55
N ILE A 209 2.55 -15.68 -15.40
CA ILE A 209 3.26 -16.47 -14.37
C ILE A 209 2.32 -17.52 -13.76
N HIS A 210 1.10 -17.16 -13.39
CA HIS A 210 0.12 -18.09 -12.83
C HIS A 210 -0.30 -19.18 -13.83
N GLY A 211 -0.41 -18.81 -15.11
CA GLY A 211 -0.75 -19.74 -16.20
C GLY A 211 0.41 -20.61 -16.69
N LEU A 212 1.64 -20.38 -16.21
CA LEU A 212 2.84 -20.99 -16.78
C LEU A 212 2.85 -22.53 -16.69
N SER A 213 2.30 -23.09 -15.62
CA SER A 213 2.15 -24.55 -15.48
C SER A 213 1.23 -25.16 -16.54
N VAL A 214 0.11 -24.48 -16.83
CA VAL A 214 -0.84 -24.88 -17.88
C VAL A 214 -0.18 -24.74 -19.26
N VAL A 215 0.49 -23.62 -19.52
CA VAL A 215 1.21 -23.36 -20.77
C VAL A 215 2.21 -24.46 -21.06
N LYS A 216 3.02 -24.84 -20.06
CA LYS A 216 4.02 -25.90 -20.19
C LYS A 216 3.37 -27.27 -20.40
N SER A 217 2.27 -27.59 -19.70
CA SER A 217 1.60 -28.88 -19.85
C SER A 217 0.97 -29.08 -21.22
N PHE A 218 0.57 -28.00 -21.90
CA PHE A 218 -0.02 -28.04 -23.25
C PHE A 218 0.95 -27.68 -24.38
N GLY A 219 2.22 -27.34 -24.08
CA GLY A 219 3.21 -26.96 -25.07
C GLY A 219 2.90 -25.69 -25.87
N GLN A 220 2.08 -24.79 -25.29
CA GLN A 220 1.56 -23.57 -25.94
C GLN A 220 2.36 -22.31 -25.56
N GLU A 221 3.68 -22.41 -25.53
CA GLU A 221 4.57 -21.31 -25.09
C GLU A 221 4.43 -20.03 -25.93
N GLY A 222 4.16 -20.17 -27.24
CA GLY A 222 4.05 -19.04 -28.16
C GLY A 222 2.75 -18.24 -28.00
N ALA A 223 1.62 -18.91 -27.85
CA ALA A 223 0.31 -18.24 -27.82
C ALA A 223 0.04 -17.52 -26.49
N SER A 224 0.48 -18.09 -25.36
CA SER A 224 0.25 -17.52 -24.03
C SER A 224 1.13 -16.32 -23.71
N SER A 225 2.33 -16.24 -24.32
CA SER A 225 3.26 -15.12 -24.14
C SER A 225 2.86 -13.87 -24.93
N GLN A 226 2.01 -14.02 -25.96
CA GLN A 226 1.67 -12.93 -26.88
C GLN A 226 1.07 -11.73 -26.16
N ARG A 227 0.08 -11.94 -25.27
CA ARG A 227 -0.57 -10.88 -24.49
C ARG A 227 0.42 -10.13 -23.60
N PHE A 228 1.33 -10.85 -22.95
CA PHE A 228 2.40 -10.26 -22.16
C PHE A 228 3.35 -9.42 -23.02
N PHE A 229 3.79 -9.92 -24.17
CA PHE A 229 4.65 -9.17 -25.09
C PHE A 229 3.96 -7.95 -25.69
N GLU A 230 2.66 -8.03 -26.00
CA GLU A 230 1.87 -6.89 -26.46
C GLU A 230 1.79 -5.80 -25.37
N ALA A 231 1.55 -6.18 -24.11
CA ALA A 231 1.55 -5.25 -22.99
C ALA A 231 2.92 -4.60 -22.77
N CYS A 232 4.02 -5.37 -22.90
CA CYS A 232 5.38 -4.84 -22.87
C CYS A 232 5.63 -3.80 -23.96
N ARG A 233 5.23 -4.10 -25.20
CA ARG A 233 5.39 -3.19 -26.35
C ARG A 233 4.56 -1.92 -26.15
N ALA A 234 3.30 -2.06 -25.76
CA ALA A 234 2.42 -0.93 -25.51
C ALA A 234 2.98 -0.01 -24.40
N ASN A 235 3.45 -0.58 -23.28
CA ASN A 235 4.08 0.19 -22.20
C ASN A 235 5.36 0.91 -22.69
N LYS A 236 6.23 0.22 -23.45
CA LYS A 236 7.42 0.82 -24.05
C LYS A 236 7.05 2.00 -24.96
N ASP A 237 6.08 1.83 -25.86
CA ASP A 237 5.70 2.85 -26.84
C ASP A 237 5.09 4.10 -26.16
N ILE A 238 4.28 3.89 -25.13
CA ILE A 238 3.73 4.98 -24.30
C ILE A 238 4.84 5.71 -23.55
N ARG A 239 5.82 5.00 -22.95
CA ARG A 239 6.96 5.62 -22.26
C ARG A 239 7.80 6.45 -23.21
N ILE A 240 8.16 5.92 -24.38
CA ILE A 240 8.91 6.66 -25.41
C ILE A 240 8.14 7.91 -25.83
N LYS A 241 6.84 7.80 -26.12
CA LYS A 241 6.01 8.95 -26.48
C LYS A 241 5.97 10.01 -25.39
N ASN A 242 5.91 9.60 -24.13
CA ASN A 242 5.94 10.53 -22.99
C ASN A 242 7.28 11.25 -22.91
N GLU A 243 8.41 10.54 -23.02
CA GLU A 243 9.75 11.13 -23.01
C GLU A 243 9.91 12.15 -24.14
N PHE A 244 9.53 11.82 -25.37
CA PHE A 244 9.55 12.79 -26.47
C PHE A 244 8.67 14.03 -26.23
N GLY A 245 7.59 13.88 -25.47
CA GLY A 245 6.74 15.02 -25.08
C GLY A 245 7.44 15.99 -24.11
N PHE A 246 8.41 15.53 -23.33
CA PHE A 246 9.19 16.37 -22.40
C PHE A 246 10.36 17.08 -23.08
N VAL A 247 10.93 16.50 -24.14
CA VAL A 247 12.14 17.02 -24.81
C VAL A 247 12.07 18.52 -25.14
N PRO A 248 11.01 19.06 -25.79
CA PRO A 248 10.97 20.48 -26.15
C PRO A 248 11.04 21.40 -24.92
N TRP A 249 10.32 21.05 -23.87
CA TRP A 249 10.29 21.82 -22.62
C TRP A 249 11.61 21.74 -21.87
N ASN A 250 12.24 20.57 -21.84
CA ASN A 250 13.55 20.39 -21.24
C ASN A 250 14.64 21.16 -22.01
N CYS A 251 14.63 21.08 -23.33
CA CYS A 251 15.53 21.89 -24.17
C CYS A 251 15.35 23.38 -23.91
N LEU A 252 14.11 23.86 -23.82
CA LEU A 252 13.84 25.30 -23.54
C LEU A 252 14.35 25.69 -22.14
N HIS A 253 14.15 24.81 -21.13
CA HIS A 253 14.64 25.01 -19.78
C HIS A 253 16.16 25.13 -19.74
N LEU A 254 16.89 24.17 -20.29
CA LEU A 254 18.35 24.18 -20.33
C LEU A 254 18.90 25.33 -21.16
N PHE A 255 18.31 25.57 -22.32
CA PHE A 255 18.72 26.66 -23.19
C PHE A 255 18.57 28.03 -22.51
N SER A 256 17.46 28.28 -21.82
CA SER A 256 17.23 29.55 -21.11
C SER A 256 18.28 29.81 -20.03
N LEU A 257 18.68 28.76 -19.28
CA LEU A 257 19.71 28.89 -18.25
C LEU A 257 21.11 29.09 -18.83
N LYS A 258 21.47 28.34 -19.89
CA LYS A 258 22.77 28.49 -20.55
C LYS A 258 22.88 29.84 -21.28
N ALA A 259 21.82 30.30 -21.93
CA ALA A 259 21.77 31.63 -22.54
C ALA A 259 21.90 32.73 -21.48
N ALA A 260 21.25 32.58 -20.32
CA ALA A 260 21.41 33.53 -19.22
C ALA A 260 22.84 33.53 -18.64
N ALA A 261 23.50 32.36 -18.53
CA ALA A 261 24.89 32.27 -18.10
C ALA A 261 25.83 33.02 -19.05
N VAL A 262 25.67 32.82 -20.36
CA VAL A 262 26.44 33.56 -21.37
C VAL A 262 26.12 35.05 -21.32
N GLY A 263 24.84 35.41 -21.23
CA GLY A 263 24.40 36.82 -21.14
C GLY A 263 24.95 37.53 -19.90
N LEU A 264 25.04 36.84 -18.77
CA LEU A 264 25.63 37.37 -17.53
C LEU A 264 27.11 37.71 -17.72
N VAL A 265 27.90 36.81 -18.31
CA VAL A 265 29.33 37.04 -18.57
C VAL A 265 29.52 38.14 -19.62
N PHE A 266 28.69 38.12 -20.67
CA PHE A 266 28.72 39.17 -21.72
C PHE A 266 28.42 40.56 -21.15
N THR A 267 27.37 40.70 -20.33
CA THR A 267 26.98 41.97 -19.70
C THR A 267 28.10 42.48 -18.79
N ALA A 268 28.65 41.62 -17.92
CA ALA A 268 29.76 41.99 -17.06
C ALA A 268 31.01 42.38 -17.87
N GLY A 269 31.36 41.64 -18.92
CA GLY A 269 32.47 41.95 -19.82
C GLY A 269 32.31 43.29 -20.56
N TRP A 270 31.09 43.56 -21.07
CA TRP A 270 30.77 44.83 -21.72
C TRP A 270 30.94 46.03 -20.78
N GLN A 271 30.51 45.90 -19.53
CA GLN A 271 30.68 46.94 -18.51
C GLN A 271 32.14 47.15 -18.13
N THR A 272 32.93 46.07 -18.02
CA THR A 272 34.37 46.17 -17.77
C THR A 272 35.09 46.89 -18.92
N MET A 273 34.72 46.60 -20.18
CA MET A 273 35.30 47.29 -21.34
C MET A 273 34.97 48.79 -21.36
N ASN A 274 33.78 49.16 -20.86
CA ASN A 274 33.36 50.57 -20.73
C ASN A 274 33.95 51.26 -19.47
N GLY A 275 34.76 50.56 -18.66
CA GLY A 275 35.35 51.10 -17.46
C GLY A 275 34.41 51.31 -16.28
N THR A 276 33.17 50.76 -16.36
CA THR A 276 32.16 50.88 -15.30
C THR A 276 32.22 49.73 -14.28
N LEU A 277 32.93 48.64 -14.59
CA LEU A 277 33.08 47.48 -13.73
C LEU A 277 34.55 47.07 -13.62
N GLU A 278 34.98 46.76 -12.41
CA GLU A 278 36.34 46.29 -12.15
C GLU A 278 36.58 44.84 -12.60
N LEU A 279 37.81 44.52 -13.00
CA LEU A 279 38.20 43.19 -13.47
C LEU A 279 37.91 42.08 -12.45
N PRO A 280 38.11 42.25 -11.12
CA PRO A 280 37.76 41.23 -10.10
C PRO A 280 36.28 40.87 -10.13
N VAL A 281 35.40 41.84 -10.34
CA VAL A 281 33.94 41.60 -10.40
C VAL A 281 33.55 40.84 -11.67
N LEU A 282 34.22 41.11 -12.80
CA LEU A 282 34.04 40.32 -14.04
C LEU A 282 34.41 38.85 -13.79
N LEU A 283 35.54 38.58 -13.13
CA LEU A 283 35.98 37.23 -12.83
C LEU A 283 35.02 36.52 -11.85
N MET A 284 34.51 37.25 -10.84
CA MET A 284 33.47 36.77 -9.95
C MET A 284 32.20 36.42 -10.73
N ALA A 285 31.74 37.26 -11.63
CA ALA A 285 30.59 37.03 -12.49
C ALA A 285 30.78 35.79 -13.39
N ALA A 286 31.97 35.64 -13.97
CA ALA A 286 32.31 34.44 -14.75
C ALA A 286 32.26 33.16 -13.90
N MET A 287 32.83 33.15 -12.69
CA MET A 287 32.77 32.00 -11.81
C MET A 287 31.34 31.69 -11.37
N PHE A 288 30.54 32.69 -11.05
CA PHE A 288 29.12 32.48 -10.69
C PHE A 288 28.30 31.97 -11.87
N SER A 289 28.59 32.33 -13.11
CA SER A 289 27.87 31.85 -14.30
C SER A 289 27.90 30.32 -14.43
N PHE A 290 28.97 29.66 -13.97
CA PHE A 290 29.11 28.21 -13.98
C PHE A 290 28.32 27.54 -12.84
N THR A 291 28.12 28.23 -11.72
CA THR A 291 27.54 27.62 -10.51
C THR A 291 26.09 28.01 -10.26
N ILE A 292 25.65 29.20 -10.69
CA ILE A 292 24.34 29.79 -10.38
C ILE A 292 23.17 28.90 -10.85
N PHE A 293 23.28 28.31 -12.03
CA PHE A 293 22.19 27.58 -12.65
C PHE A 293 22.24 26.06 -12.42
N GLY A 294 23.37 25.50 -11.92
CA GLY A 294 23.53 24.07 -11.76
C GLY A 294 22.46 23.41 -10.85
N SER A 295 22.10 24.10 -9.77
CA SER A 295 21.03 23.60 -8.88
C SER A 295 19.62 23.79 -9.47
N VAL A 296 19.42 24.76 -10.36
CA VAL A 296 18.13 24.93 -11.06
C VAL A 296 17.97 23.94 -12.19
N GLU A 297 19.06 23.54 -12.85
CA GLU A 297 19.05 22.47 -13.86
C GLU A 297 18.49 21.16 -13.26
N SER A 298 18.87 20.81 -12.02
CA SER A 298 18.38 19.61 -11.33
C SER A 298 16.90 19.68 -10.92
N ILE A 299 16.27 20.85 -10.92
CA ILE A 299 14.82 20.99 -10.65
C ILE A 299 13.98 20.29 -11.73
N ASN A 300 14.50 20.17 -12.96
CA ASN A 300 13.81 19.44 -14.02
C ASN A 300 13.53 17.97 -13.63
N ASP A 301 14.53 17.27 -13.11
CA ASP A 301 14.39 15.88 -12.63
C ASP A 301 13.45 15.83 -11.42
N ALA A 302 13.56 16.81 -10.51
CA ALA A 302 12.66 16.96 -9.39
C ALA A 302 11.21 17.20 -9.84
N ALA A 303 10.95 17.97 -10.88
CA ALA A 303 9.61 18.25 -11.38
C ALA A 303 8.90 16.99 -11.91
N HIS A 304 9.62 16.08 -12.54
CA HIS A 304 9.08 14.81 -13.01
C HIS A 304 8.72 13.90 -11.83
N ILE A 305 9.63 13.73 -10.88
CA ILE A 305 9.42 12.88 -9.69
C ILE A 305 8.32 13.47 -8.78
N LEU A 306 8.23 14.79 -8.64
CA LEU A 306 7.13 15.44 -7.90
C LEU A 306 5.75 15.10 -8.46
N SER A 307 5.63 14.92 -9.77
CA SER A 307 4.37 14.52 -10.39
C SER A 307 3.99 13.07 -10.05
N VAL A 308 4.97 12.16 -10.02
CA VAL A 308 4.77 10.77 -9.58
C VAL A 308 4.40 10.73 -8.10
N THR A 309 5.12 11.47 -7.27
CA THR A 309 4.85 11.59 -5.83
C THR A 309 3.44 12.13 -5.55
N ASP A 310 2.96 13.08 -6.36
CA ASP A 310 1.60 13.64 -6.22
C ASP A 310 0.51 12.60 -6.49
N SER A 311 0.70 11.73 -7.49
CA SER A 311 -0.24 10.63 -7.78
C SER A 311 -0.23 9.57 -6.67
N VAL A 312 0.94 9.24 -6.15
CA VAL A 312 1.07 8.31 -5.01
C VAL A 312 0.35 8.86 -3.78
N LEU A 313 0.57 10.13 -3.43
CA LEU A 313 -0.12 10.76 -2.29
C LEU A 313 -1.63 10.82 -2.49
N ALA A 314 -2.11 11.08 -3.72
CA ALA A 314 -3.54 11.08 -4.02
C ALA A 314 -4.16 9.69 -3.78
N ARG A 315 -3.46 8.63 -4.16
CA ARG A 315 -3.90 7.26 -3.95
C ARG A 315 -3.90 6.86 -2.48
N LEU A 316 -2.86 7.25 -1.73
CA LEU A 316 -2.82 7.01 -0.28
C LEU A 316 -3.96 7.73 0.45
N GLU A 317 -4.26 8.98 0.07
CA GLU A 317 -5.41 9.74 0.59
C GLU A 317 -6.75 9.04 0.27
N GLU A 318 -6.88 8.42 -0.91
CA GLU A 318 -8.06 7.64 -1.29
C GLU A 318 -8.20 6.38 -0.43
N LEU A 319 -7.09 5.65 -0.20
CA LEU A 319 -7.07 4.48 0.69
C LEU A 319 -7.43 4.87 2.14
N GLU A 320 -6.87 5.97 2.67
CA GLU A 320 -7.15 6.46 4.01
C GLU A 320 -8.59 6.98 4.18
N GLY A 321 -9.19 7.50 3.11
CA GLY A 321 -10.57 7.98 3.07
C GLY A 321 -11.62 6.87 2.98
N THR A 322 -11.22 5.59 2.99
CA THR A 322 -12.16 4.46 2.91
C THR A 322 -13.04 4.42 4.16
N GLU A 323 -14.34 4.34 3.97
CA GLU A 323 -15.31 4.20 5.06
C GLU A 323 -15.12 2.85 5.77
N LEU A 324 -15.03 2.90 7.09
CA LEU A 324 -14.92 1.71 7.93
C LEU A 324 -16.32 1.20 8.27
N PRO A 325 -16.61 -0.09 8.15
CA PRO A 325 -17.94 -0.66 8.38
C PRO A 325 -18.41 -0.49 9.83
N ASP A 326 -17.48 -0.38 10.80
CA ASP A 326 -17.79 -0.31 12.23
C ASP A 326 -17.45 1.05 12.89
N GLN A 327 -17.32 2.11 12.09
CA GLN A 327 -16.92 3.44 12.58
C GLN A 327 -17.81 3.96 13.71
N ASP A 328 -19.12 3.68 13.63
CA ASP A 328 -20.14 4.03 14.64
C ASP A 328 -20.55 2.83 15.53
N GLY A 329 -19.85 1.69 15.41
CA GLY A 329 -20.14 0.47 16.15
C GLY A 329 -19.83 0.62 17.65
N LYS A 330 -20.66 -0.03 18.48
CA LYS A 330 -20.43 -0.14 19.94
C LYS A 330 -19.86 -1.49 20.28
N ASP A 331 -18.97 -1.55 21.26
CA ASP A 331 -18.56 -2.84 21.82
C ASP A 331 -19.72 -3.37 22.68
N VAL A 332 -20.27 -4.53 22.26
CA VAL A 332 -21.46 -5.15 22.86
C VAL A 332 -21.09 -6.54 23.39
N SER A 333 -21.41 -6.81 24.64
CA SER A 333 -21.36 -8.16 25.19
C SER A 333 -22.72 -8.82 25.00
N LEU A 334 -22.75 -9.92 24.24
CA LEU A 334 -23.98 -10.66 23.95
C LEU A 334 -24.29 -11.66 25.08
N GLU A 335 -25.53 -11.69 25.55
CA GLU A 335 -26.03 -12.68 26.51
C GLU A 335 -26.75 -13.83 25.81
N ARG A 336 -27.21 -13.62 24.58
CA ARG A 336 -27.90 -14.59 23.74
C ARG A 336 -27.27 -14.66 22.37
N TYR A 337 -27.42 -15.81 21.70
CA TYR A 337 -26.76 -16.11 20.42
C TYR A 337 -27.74 -16.63 19.36
N ASP A 338 -29.04 -16.25 19.50
CA ASP A 338 -30.03 -16.47 18.47
C ASP A 338 -29.75 -15.50 17.28
N ILE A 339 -29.92 -15.99 16.07
CA ILE A 339 -29.60 -15.27 14.85
C ILE A 339 -30.88 -15.03 14.05
N CYS A 340 -31.11 -13.81 13.59
CA CYS A 340 -32.26 -13.48 12.76
C CYS A 340 -31.81 -12.69 11.51
N PHE A 341 -32.23 -13.18 10.36
CA PHE A 341 -32.19 -12.47 9.09
C PHE A 341 -33.60 -11.92 8.83
N ASP A 342 -33.72 -10.62 8.55
CA ASP A 342 -34.98 -9.90 8.39
C ASP A 342 -34.95 -9.10 7.09
N HIS A 343 -35.63 -9.60 6.06
CA HIS A 343 -35.73 -9.03 4.73
C HIS A 343 -34.37 -8.66 4.09
N VAL A 344 -33.40 -9.58 4.17
CA VAL A 344 -32.02 -9.36 3.74
C VAL A 344 -31.89 -9.50 2.23
N SER A 345 -31.39 -8.45 1.56
CA SER A 345 -30.93 -8.48 0.17
C SER A 345 -29.47 -8.02 0.09
N PHE A 346 -28.71 -8.63 -0.83
CA PHE A 346 -27.30 -8.33 -1.02
C PHE A 346 -26.79 -8.70 -2.41
N GLY A 347 -25.85 -7.86 -2.94
CA GLY A 347 -25.16 -8.14 -4.19
C GLY A 347 -23.68 -7.82 -4.18
N TYR A 348 -22.92 -8.55 -4.98
CA TYR A 348 -21.52 -8.22 -5.26
C TYR A 348 -21.45 -7.22 -6.42
N GLY A 349 -21.32 -5.94 -6.10
CA GLY A 349 -21.32 -4.85 -7.08
C GLY A 349 -22.68 -4.73 -7.79
N THR A 350 -22.74 -5.02 -9.09
CA THR A 350 -23.99 -4.92 -9.88
C THR A 350 -24.82 -6.20 -9.89
N ARG A 351 -24.29 -7.31 -9.36
CA ARG A 351 -24.96 -8.62 -9.36
C ARG A 351 -25.58 -8.88 -8.00
N GLU A 352 -26.89 -8.82 -7.91
CA GLU A 352 -27.63 -9.26 -6.73
C GLU A 352 -27.54 -10.79 -6.58
N VAL A 353 -27.32 -11.28 -5.35
CA VAL A 353 -27.07 -12.70 -5.03
C VAL A 353 -28.02 -13.20 -3.96
N ILE A 354 -28.47 -12.36 -3.04
CA ILE A 354 -29.44 -12.68 -1.99
C ILE A 354 -30.65 -11.77 -2.16
N HIS A 355 -31.84 -12.37 -2.20
CA HIS A 355 -33.08 -11.70 -2.54
C HIS A 355 -34.13 -11.87 -1.46
N ASP A 356 -34.32 -10.85 -0.61
CA ASP A 356 -35.39 -10.78 0.40
C ASP A 356 -35.47 -12.02 1.31
N VAL A 357 -34.32 -12.38 1.91
CA VAL A 357 -34.19 -13.58 2.76
C VAL A 357 -34.55 -13.26 4.20
N SER A 358 -35.48 -14.04 4.78
CA SER A 358 -35.90 -13.95 6.18
C SER A 358 -35.94 -15.33 6.82
N PHE A 359 -35.23 -15.51 7.93
CA PHE A 359 -35.24 -16.71 8.76
C PHE A 359 -34.67 -16.45 10.17
N GLN A 360 -34.94 -17.39 11.09
CA GLN A 360 -34.41 -17.33 12.46
C GLN A 360 -33.73 -18.65 12.82
N LEU A 361 -32.58 -18.54 13.49
CA LEU A 361 -31.82 -19.68 14.03
C LEU A 361 -31.82 -19.58 15.55
N PRO A 362 -32.42 -20.53 16.26
CA PRO A 362 -32.40 -20.56 17.72
C PRO A 362 -30.98 -20.78 18.26
N GLN A 363 -30.68 -20.25 19.42
CA GLN A 363 -29.45 -20.56 20.14
C GLN A 363 -29.34 -22.06 20.41
N ASN A 364 -28.10 -22.60 20.37
CA ASN A 364 -27.79 -24.02 20.61
C ASN A 364 -28.50 -25.00 19.64
N SER A 365 -28.77 -24.57 18.42
CA SER A 365 -29.32 -25.40 17.35
C SER A 365 -28.32 -25.57 16.20
N ALA A 366 -28.39 -26.71 15.53
CA ALA A 366 -27.63 -27.04 14.35
C ALA A 366 -28.48 -26.79 13.08
N THR A 367 -28.05 -25.85 12.25
CA THR A 367 -28.71 -25.52 10.99
C THR A 367 -27.82 -25.87 9.80
N ALA A 368 -28.35 -26.68 8.88
CA ALA A 368 -27.69 -26.99 7.61
C ALA A 368 -28.21 -26.09 6.50
N ILE A 369 -27.33 -25.44 5.75
CA ILE A 369 -27.65 -24.69 4.54
C ILE A 369 -27.28 -25.56 3.34
N VAL A 370 -28.27 -25.86 2.50
CA VAL A 370 -28.12 -26.72 1.31
C VAL A 370 -28.63 -26.01 0.07
N GLY A 371 -28.21 -26.46 -1.11
CA GLY A 371 -28.66 -25.93 -2.39
C GLY A 371 -27.60 -26.05 -3.48
N PRO A 372 -27.93 -25.68 -4.73
CA PRO A 372 -27.01 -25.73 -5.86
C PRO A 372 -25.76 -24.85 -5.64
N SER A 373 -24.69 -25.12 -6.40
CA SER A 373 -23.52 -24.24 -6.40
C SER A 373 -23.91 -22.86 -6.92
N GLY A 374 -23.42 -21.80 -6.28
CA GLY A 374 -23.73 -20.41 -6.65
C GLY A 374 -25.08 -19.90 -6.14
N SER A 375 -25.86 -20.65 -5.36
CA SER A 375 -27.17 -20.22 -4.82
C SER A 375 -27.11 -19.16 -3.71
N GLY A 376 -25.91 -18.81 -3.20
CA GLY A 376 -25.75 -17.79 -2.14
C GLY A 376 -25.44 -18.31 -0.74
N LYS A 377 -25.21 -19.63 -0.55
CA LYS A 377 -24.95 -20.23 0.76
C LYS A 377 -23.77 -19.60 1.53
N SER A 378 -22.60 -19.55 0.92
CA SER A 378 -21.41 -18.95 1.53
C SER A 378 -21.57 -17.44 1.71
N THR A 379 -22.39 -16.79 0.88
CA THR A 379 -22.73 -15.37 1.02
C THR A 379 -23.52 -15.12 2.31
N LEU A 380 -24.49 -15.96 2.66
CA LEU A 380 -25.25 -15.84 3.92
C LEU A 380 -24.32 -15.95 5.14
N CYS A 381 -23.36 -16.88 5.12
CA CYS A 381 -22.36 -17.02 6.18
C CYS A 381 -21.42 -15.80 6.26
N ALA A 382 -21.01 -15.27 5.11
CA ALA A 382 -20.16 -14.08 5.03
C ALA A 382 -20.88 -12.81 5.52
N LEU A 383 -22.19 -12.68 5.26
CA LEU A 383 -23.02 -11.60 5.77
C LEU A 383 -23.20 -11.68 7.30
N LEU A 384 -23.39 -12.87 7.85
CA LEU A 384 -23.47 -13.08 9.30
C LEU A 384 -22.15 -12.69 10.00
N ALA A 385 -21.00 -13.08 9.42
CA ALA A 385 -19.69 -12.69 9.92
C ALA A 385 -19.37 -11.21 9.67
N ARG A 386 -20.28 -10.46 9.03
CA ARG A 386 -20.11 -9.07 8.63
C ARG A 386 -18.86 -8.82 7.79
N PHE A 387 -18.50 -9.79 6.94
CA PHE A 387 -17.47 -9.58 5.92
C PHE A 387 -17.95 -8.62 4.83
N TYR A 388 -19.27 -8.48 4.71
CA TYR A 388 -19.99 -7.53 3.88
C TYR A 388 -21.19 -7.02 4.66
N ASP A 389 -21.56 -5.75 4.47
CA ASP A 389 -22.82 -5.21 4.99
C ASP A 389 -23.95 -5.49 4.00
N VAL A 390 -25.16 -5.67 4.50
CA VAL A 390 -26.35 -5.93 3.69
C VAL A 390 -26.82 -4.67 2.95
N ASP A 391 -27.29 -4.82 1.73
CA ASP A 391 -27.84 -3.70 0.94
C ASP A 391 -29.23 -3.30 1.46
N GLN A 392 -30.05 -4.28 1.84
CA GLN A 392 -31.40 -4.07 2.42
C GLN A 392 -31.63 -5.06 3.57
N GLY A 393 -32.57 -4.70 4.45
CA GLY A 393 -32.89 -5.51 5.60
C GLY A 393 -31.89 -5.38 6.75
N ARG A 394 -31.88 -6.38 7.64
CA ARG A 394 -30.95 -6.42 8.78
C ARG A 394 -30.66 -7.85 9.23
N ILE A 395 -29.51 -8.02 9.85
CA ILE A 395 -29.12 -9.25 10.54
C ILE A 395 -28.93 -8.92 12.01
N THR A 396 -29.50 -9.72 12.90
CA THR A 396 -29.34 -9.54 14.34
C THR A 396 -28.77 -10.80 14.98
N VAL A 397 -27.93 -10.62 16.01
CA VAL A 397 -27.40 -11.68 16.87
C VAL A 397 -27.76 -11.32 18.31
N GLY A 398 -28.47 -12.20 19.02
CA GLY A 398 -28.97 -11.93 20.37
C GLY A 398 -29.89 -10.70 20.44
N GLY A 399 -30.58 -10.36 19.33
CA GLY A 399 -31.44 -9.20 19.21
C GLY A 399 -30.72 -7.89 18.83
N TYR A 400 -29.39 -7.86 18.78
CA TYR A 400 -28.61 -6.68 18.36
C TYR A 400 -28.34 -6.70 16.85
N ASP A 401 -28.59 -5.59 16.16
CA ASP A 401 -28.21 -5.42 14.74
C ASP A 401 -26.67 -5.42 14.63
N ILE A 402 -26.13 -6.33 13.82
CA ILE A 402 -24.66 -6.51 13.66
C ILE A 402 -23.98 -5.25 13.12
N ARG A 403 -24.69 -4.37 12.41
CA ARG A 403 -24.14 -3.10 11.90
C ARG A 403 -23.90 -2.06 12.99
N LYS A 404 -24.56 -2.20 14.15
CA LYS A 404 -24.41 -1.33 15.31
C LYS A 404 -23.37 -1.81 16.33
N MET A 405 -22.75 -2.96 16.06
CA MET A 405 -21.67 -3.53 16.84
C MET A 405 -20.33 -3.24 16.19
N THR A 406 -19.24 -3.24 16.96
CA THR A 406 -17.90 -3.35 16.37
C THR A 406 -17.71 -4.74 15.77
N CYS A 407 -16.93 -4.81 14.67
CA CYS A 407 -16.60 -6.11 14.06
C CYS A 407 -15.93 -7.05 15.07
N ASP A 408 -15.07 -6.50 15.94
CA ASP A 408 -14.38 -7.27 16.98
C ASP A 408 -15.36 -7.88 18.00
N SER A 409 -16.38 -7.13 18.45
CA SER A 409 -17.35 -7.65 19.40
C SER A 409 -18.26 -8.72 18.77
N LEU A 410 -18.60 -8.60 17.49
CA LEU A 410 -19.33 -9.62 16.76
C LEU A 410 -18.46 -10.88 16.57
N LEU A 411 -17.27 -10.70 15.98
CA LEU A 411 -16.38 -11.82 15.63
C LEU A 411 -15.81 -12.54 16.84
N ARG A 412 -15.75 -11.92 18.01
CA ARG A 412 -15.42 -12.60 19.28
C ARG A 412 -16.36 -13.76 19.55
N ASN A 413 -17.63 -13.66 19.14
CA ASN A 413 -18.66 -14.66 19.35
C ASN A 413 -18.82 -15.65 18.19
N ILE A 414 -18.06 -15.51 17.10
CA ILE A 414 -18.16 -16.37 15.91
C ILE A 414 -16.81 -17.05 15.67
N ALA A 415 -16.78 -18.37 15.53
CA ALA A 415 -15.64 -19.10 14.98
C ALA A 415 -16.03 -19.69 13.62
N MET A 416 -15.09 -19.69 12.68
CA MET A 416 -15.34 -20.12 11.30
C MET A 416 -14.28 -21.11 10.83
N VAL A 417 -14.72 -22.25 10.33
CA VAL A 417 -13.89 -23.22 9.61
C VAL A 417 -14.16 -23.04 8.13
N PHE A 418 -13.18 -22.54 7.41
CA PHE A 418 -13.27 -22.27 5.98
C PHE A 418 -13.04 -23.52 5.14
N GLN A 419 -13.62 -23.56 3.95
CA GLN A 419 -13.36 -24.59 2.94
C GLN A 419 -11.87 -24.66 2.56
N ASN A 420 -11.26 -23.49 2.28
CA ASN A 420 -9.85 -23.37 2.00
C ASN A 420 -9.12 -22.86 3.24
N VAL A 421 -8.47 -23.77 3.95
CA VAL A 421 -7.72 -23.43 5.17
C VAL A 421 -6.44 -22.71 4.83
N TYR A 422 -6.26 -21.51 5.39
CA TYR A 422 -5.01 -20.77 5.34
C TYR A 422 -4.25 -20.91 6.66
N LEU A 423 -2.98 -21.31 6.57
CA LEU A 423 -2.06 -21.33 7.69
C LEU A 423 -0.97 -20.28 7.46
N PHE A 424 -0.64 -19.53 8.53
CA PHE A 424 0.42 -18.54 8.48
C PHE A 424 1.80 -19.20 8.47
N HIS A 425 2.75 -18.54 7.84
CA HIS A 425 4.16 -18.94 7.90
C HIS A 425 4.71 -18.68 9.31
N ASP A 426 4.45 -19.60 10.20
CA ASP A 426 4.79 -19.58 11.63
C ASP A 426 4.78 -21.02 12.16
N THR A 427 5.12 -21.23 13.42
CA THR A 427 5.03 -22.55 14.05
C THR A 427 3.61 -23.09 14.07
N ILE A 428 3.43 -24.42 14.13
CA ILE A 428 2.11 -25.05 14.33
C ILE A 428 1.48 -24.54 15.63
N ARG A 429 2.26 -24.40 16.69
CA ARG A 429 1.85 -23.82 17.97
C ARG A 429 1.19 -22.47 17.80
N ASN A 430 1.85 -21.54 17.14
CA ASN A 430 1.35 -20.18 16.91
C ASN A 430 0.14 -20.17 15.98
N ASN A 431 0.11 -21.07 15.00
CA ASN A 431 -1.05 -21.27 14.15
C ASN A 431 -2.29 -21.71 14.93
N ILE A 432 -2.18 -22.59 15.93
CA ILE A 432 -3.29 -22.97 16.82
C ILE A 432 -3.63 -21.82 17.78
N ARG A 433 -2.60 -21.21 18.41
CA ARG A 433 -2.75 -20.10 19.36
C ARG A 433 -3.41 -18.87 18.74
N PHE A 434 -3.43 -18.75 17.40
CA PHE A 434 -4.16 -17.69 16.69
C PHE A 434 -5.64 -17.60 17.08
N GLY A 435 -6.27 -18.72 17.50
CA GLY A 435 -7.65 -18.73 18.01
C GLY A 435 -7.82 -17.94 19.31
N ARG A 436 -6.82 -17.95 20.21
CA ARG A 436 -6.75 -17.20 21.47
C ARG A 436 -5.28 -16.90 21.80
N PRO A 437 -4.77 -15.70 21.45
CA PRO A 437 -3.34 -15.36 21.58
C PRO A 437 -2.77 -15.51 22.99
N ASP A 438 -3.59 -15.26 24.02
CA ASP A 438 -3.19 -15.33 25.44
C ASP A 438 -3.36 -16.73 26.05
N ALA A 439 -3.66 -17.76 25.24
CA ALA A 439 -3.86 -19.13 25.72
C ALA A 439 -2.56 -19.71 26.27
N ALA A 440 -2.68 -20.43 27.40
CA ALA A 440 -1.59 -21.18 27.96
C ALA A 440 -1.19 -22.36 27.05
N GLU A 441 0.00 -22.90 27.23
CA GLU A 441 0.52 -24.00 26.42
C GLU A 441 -0.37 -25.27 26.56
N GLU A 442 -0.83 -25.50 27.76
CA GLU A 442 -1.70 -26.62 28.10
C GLU A 442 -3.03 -26.55 27.32
N ASP A 443 -3.59 -25.33 27.16
CA ASP A 443 -4.82 -25.11 26.39
C ASP A 443 -4.61 -25.40 24.89
N VAL A 444 -3.47 -24.98 24.35
CA VAL A 444 -3.10 -25.23 22.95
C VAL A 444 -2.98 -26.74 22.68
N ILE A 445 -2.32 -27.47 23.59
CA ILE A 445 -2.17 -28.92 23.50
C ILE A 445 -3.53 -29.63 23.69
N ALA A 446 -4.36 -29.17 24.62
CA ALA A 446 -5.72 -29.71 24.83
C ALA A 446 -6.60 -29.54 23.60
N ALA A 447 -6.60 -28.35 22.99
CA ALA A 447 -7.30 -28.07 21.74
C ALA A 447 -6.78 -28.96 20.58
N ALA A 448 -5.48 -29.15 20.50
CA ALA A 448 -4.87 -30.01 19.48
C ALA A 448 -5.24 -31.49 19.66
N LYS A 449 -5.28 -31.98 20.88
CA LYS A 449 -5.75 -33.37 21.20
C LYS A 449 -7.21 -33.54 20.82
N THR A 450 -8.06 -32.58 21.19
CA THR A 450 -9.50 -32.62 20.86
C THR A 450 -9.72 -32.54 19.34
N ALA A 451 -8.90 -31.77 18.63
CA ALA A 451 -8.92 -31.66 17.16
C ALA A 451 -8.24 -32.85 16.45
N ARG A 452 -7.80 -33.89 17.16
CA ARG A 452 -7.08 -35.03 16.57
C ARG A 452 -5.82 -34.64 15.76
N CYS A 453 -5.15 -33.53 16.13
CA CYS A 453 -3.92 -33.11 15.46
C CYS A 453 -2.65 -33.32 16.30
N HIS A 454 -2.77 -33.64 17.59
CA HIS A 454 -1.65 -33.85 18.51
C HIS A 454 -0.66 -34.90 18.00
N ASP A 455 -1.16 -36.06 17.60
CA ASP A 455 -0.33 -37.23 17.30
C ASP A 455 0.51 -37.01 16.04
N PHE A 456 -0.07 -36.47 14.97
CA PHE A 456 0.71 -36.12 13.79
C PHE A 456 1.71 -34.98 14.06
N ILE A 457 1.34 -33.98 14.89
CA ILE A 457 2.26 -32.92 15.28
C ILE A 457 3.47 -33.49 16.01
N MET A 458 3.25 -34.40 16.96
CA MET A 458 4.35 -35.02 17.71
C MET A 458 5.20 -35.97 16.85
N ALA A 459 4.69 -36.49 15.74
CA ALA A 459 5.45 -37.26 14.78
C ALA A 459 6.40 -36.41 13.92
N LEU A 460 6.20 -35.08 13.86
CA LEU A 460 7.09 -34.16 13.15
C LEU A 460 8.40 -33.94 13.93
N PRO A 461 9.55 -33.74 13.26
CA PRO A 461 10.86 -33.60 13.91
C PRO A 461 10.96 -32.53 15.00
N GLN A 462 10.18 -31.44 14.87
CA GLN A 462 10.16 -30.31 15.82
C GLN A 462 8.82 -30.21 16.57
N GLY A 463 7.93 -31.18 16.44
CA GLY A 463 6.62 -31.17 17.10
C GLY A 463 5.85 -29.87 16.84
N TYR A 464 5.36 -29.25 17.91
CA TYR A 464 4.62 -27.98 17.85
C TYR A 464 5.44 -26.79 17.33
N ASP A 465 6.77 -26.85 17.39
CA ASP A 465 7.65 -25.80 16.92
C ASP A 465 8.01 -25.96 15.42
N THR A 466 7.43 -26.94 14.75
CA THR A 466 7.57 -27.13 13.31
C THR A 466 7.03 -25.91 12.57
N MET A 467 7.86 -25.32 11.71
CA MET A 467 7.49 -24.20 10.85
C MET A 467 6.56 -24.65 9.74
N VAL A 468 5.43 -23.98 9.63
CA VAL A 468 4.47 -24.14 8.54
C VAL A 468 4.92 -23.31 7.36
N GLY A 469 4.99 -23.91 6.17
CA GLY A 469 5.26 -23.19 4.93
C GLY A 469 4.13 -22.23 4.56
N GLU A 470 4.38 -21.35 3.59
CA GLU A 470 3.37 -20.38 3.13
C GLU A 470 2.08 -21.10 2.70
N GLY A 471 0.94 -20.64 3.26
CA GLY A 471 -0.37 -21.27 3.05
C GLY A 471 -0.45 -22.74 3.51
N GLY A 472 0.52 -23.22 4.31
CA GLY A 472 0.59 -24.60 4.76
C GLY A 472 1.11 -25.58 3.71
N SER A 473 1.99 -25.14 2.79
CA SER A 473 2.47 -25.93 1.66
C SER A 473 3.13 -27.26 2.01
N ASN A 474 3.60 -27.42 3.25
CA ASN A 474 4.26 -28.63 3.76
C ASN A 474 3.33 -29.55 4.56
N LEU A 475 2.03 -29.28 4.61
CA LEU A 475 1.03 -30.08 5.30
C LEU A 475 -0.04 -30.60 4.34
N SER A 476 -0.58 -31.78 4.62
CA SER A 476 -1.71 -32.35 3.87
C SER A 476 -3.00 -31.53 4.10
N GLY A 477 -4.00 -31.70 3.24
CA GLY A 477 -5.30 -31.03 3.38
C GLY A 477 -5.99 -31.35 4.70
N GLY A 478 -5.95 -32.61 5.13
CA GLY A 478 -6.54 -33.06 6.40
C GLY A 478 -5.83 -32.51 7.64
N GLU A 479 -4.50 -32.43 7.62
CA GLU A 479 -3.71 -31.81 8.70
C GLU A 479 -4.03 -30.33 8.85
N LYS A 480 -4.08 -29.58 7.73
CA LYS A 480 -4.50 -28.16 7.74
C LYS A 480 -5.88 -27.99 8.35
N GLN A 481 -6.82 -28.83 7.96
CA GLN A 481 -8.19 -28.77 8.43
C GLN A 481 -8.27 -29.00 9.96
N ARG A 482 -7.56 -30.02 10.48
CA ARG A 482 -7.51 -30.29 11.92
C ARG A 482 -6.87 -29.14 12.70
N ILE A 483 -5.82 -28.51 12.19
CA ILE A 483 -5.25 -27.29 12.80
C ILE A 483 -6.28 -26.15 12.81
N SER A 484 -7.06 -25.98 11.74
CA SER A 484 -8.14 -24.97 11.70
C SER A 484 -9.24 -25.26 12.73
N ILE A 485 -9.60 -26.52 12.90
CA ILE A 485 -10.56 -26.95 13.95
C ILE A 485 -9.97 -26.69 15.34
N ALA A 486 -8.67 -26.96 15.56
CA ALA A 486 -8.00 -26.65 16.83
C ALA A 486 -8.03 -25.15 17.16
N ARG A 487 -7.87 -24.28 16.16
CA ARG A 487 -8.06 -22.82 16.32
C ARG A 487 -9.47 -22.48 16.84
N CYS A 488 -10.49 -23.08 16.24
CA CYS A 488 -11.88 -22.85 16.62
C CYS A 488 -12.21 -23.39 18.00
N LEU A 489 -11.67 -24.56 18.37
CA LEU A 489 -11.79 -25.14 19.70
C LEU A 489 -11.14 -24.27 20.78
N LEU A 490 -9.93 -23.78 20.51
CA LEU A 490 -9.19 -22.89 21.41
C LEU A 490 -9.89 -21.53 21.60
N LYS A 491 -10.53 -21.01 20.54
CA LYS A 491 -11.33 -19.77 20.58
C LYS A 491 -12.58 -19.92 21.43
N ASP A 492 -13.20 -21.08 21.43
CA ASP A 492 -14.41 -21.45 22.18
C ASP A 492 -15.61 -20.51 21.96
N ALA A 493 -15.81 -20.04 20.74
CA ALA A 493 -16.92 -19.16 20.41
C ALA A 493 -18.29 -19.87 20.48
N PRO A 494 -19.38 -19.16 20.87
CA PRO A 494 -20.73 -19.75 20.98
C PRO A 494 -21.42 -20.00 19.62
N ILE A 495 -21.00 -19.32 18.57
CA ILE A 495 -21.51 -19.51 17.20
C ILE A 495 -20.39 -20.11 16.35
N ILE A 496 -20.69 -21.22 15.66
CA ILE A 496 -19.75 -21.91 14.77
C ILE A 496 -20.30 -21.90 13.34
N ILE A 497 -19.51 -21.44 12.41
CA ILE A 497 -19.80 -21.51 10.97
C ILE A 497 -18.85 -22.53 10.34
N LEU A 498 -19.40 -23.53 9.68
CA LEU A 498 -18.66 -24.58 8.98
C LEU A 498 -18.93 -24.46 7.48
N ASP A 499 -17.93 -24.07 6.70
CA ASP A 499 -18.01 -24.00 5.26
C ASP A 499 -17.28 -25.19 4.65
N GLU A 500 -18.02 -26.20 4.21
CA GLU A 500 -17.51 -27.40 3.51
C GLU A 500 -16.27 -28.08 4.13
N ALA A 501 -16.22 -28.19 5.43
CA ALA A 501 -15.02 -28.56 6.21
C ALA A 501 -14.37 -29.92 5.84
N THR A 502 -14.90 -30.68 4.88
CA THR A 502 -14.44 -32.05 4.57
C THR A 502 -14.38 -32.41 3.07
N ALA A 503 -14.50 -31.46 2.16
CA ALA A 503 -14.69 -31.71 0.72
C ALA A 503 -13.47 -32.29 -0.03
N SER A 504 -12.27 -32.21 0.51
CA SER A 504 -11.02 -32.55 -0.19
C SER A 504 -10.07 -33.44 0.63
N VAL A 505 -10.61 -34.31 1.49
CA VAL A 505 -9.81 -35.09 2.43
C VAL A 505 -9.90 -36.58 2.10
N ASP A 506 -8.80 -37.29 2.24
CA ASP A 506 -8.72 -38.76 2.13
C ASP A 506 -9.52 -39.47 3.23
N PRO A 507 -10.00 -40.69 2.99
CA PRO A 507 -10.90 -41.41 3.91
C PRO A 507 -10.36 -41.62 5.34
N GLU A 508 -9.04 -41.80 5.51
CA GLU A 508 -8.42 -41.99 6.83
C GLU A 508 -8.50 -40.70 7.68
N ASN A 509 -8.19 -39.56 7.08
CA ASN A 509 -8.28 -38.27 7.76
C ASN A 509 -9.73 -37.81 7.98
N GLU A 510 -10.68 -38.35 7.20
CA GLU A 510 -12.10 -37.98 7.29
C GLU A 510 -12.69 -38.34 8.65
N HIS A 511 -12.41 -39.55 9.17
CA HIS A 511 -12.91 -39.99 10.46
C HIS A 511 -12.41 -39.09 11.61
N GLU A 512 -11.12 -38.77 11.62
CA GLU A 512 -10.53 -37.90 12.65
C GLU A 512 -11.11 -36.48 12.59
N ILE A 513 -11.34 -35.95 11.38
CA ILE A 513 -11.96 -34.62 11.21
C ILE A 513 -13.41 -34.64 11.72
N GLN A 514 -14.19 -35.71 11.46
CA GLN A 514 -15.56 -35.86 11.97
C GLN A 514 -15.62 -35.90 13.49
N GLU A 515 -14.70 -36.63 14.15
CA GLU A 515 -14.58 -36.61 15.60
C GLU A 515 -14.24 -35.24 16.16
N ALA A 516 -13.28 -34.53 15.52
CA ALA A 516 -12.90 -33.17 15.89
C ALA A 516 -14.05 -32.17 15.72
N LEU A 517 -14.81 -32.26 14.61
CA LEU A 517 -16.01 -31.47 14.40
C LEU A 517 -17.11 -31.79 15.42
N SER A 518 -17.32 -33.05 15.72
CA SER A 518 -18.30 -33.47 16.72
C SER A 518 -18.00 -32.94 18.13
N ALA A 519 -16.72 -32.79 18.47
CA ALA A 519 -16.29 -32.13 19.69
C ALA A 519 -16.51 -30.62 19.67
N LEU A 520 -16.26 -29.98 18.51
CA LEU A 520 -16.38 -28.53 18.31
C LEU A 520 -17.83 -28.03 18.47
N VAL A 521 -18.80 -28.83 18.01
CA VAL A 521 -20.21 -28.38 17.88
C VAL A 521 -21.04 -28.56 19.16
N ARG A 522 -20.54 -29.22 20.18
CA ARG A 522 -21.32 -29.50 21.41
C ARG A 522 -21.76 -28.25 22.15
N GLY A 523 -23.08 -28.05 22.34
CA GLY A 523 -23.68 -26.96 23.10
C GLY A 523 -23.52 -25.58 22.45
N LYS A 524 -23.36 -25.53 21.14
CA LYS A 524 -23.15 -24.29 20.39
C LYS A 524 -24.21 -24.09 19.32
N THR A 525 -24.35 -22.87 18.86
CA THR A 525 -25.18 -22.53 17.67
C THR A 525 -24.36 -22.77 16.41
N ILE A 526 -24.85 -23.66 15.54
CA ILE A 526 -24.08 -24.15 14.41
C ILE A 526 -24.77 -23.76 13.10
N ILE A 527 -23.99 -23.27 12.18
CA ILE A 527 -24.40 -23.07 10.80
C ILE A 527 -23.40 -23.82 9.92
N THR A 528 -23.90 -24.80 9.19
CA THR A 528 -23.04 -25.58 8.28
C THR A 528 -23.53 -25.49 6.85
N ILE A 529 -22.62 -25.14 5.92
CA ILE A 529 -22.85 -25.35 4.49
C ILE A 529 -22.57 -26.84 4.24
N ALA A 530 -23.66 -27.60 4.10
CA ALA A 530 -23.55 -29.04 4.10
C ALA A 530 -23.54 -29.60 2.68
N HIS A 531 -22.48 -30.36 2.40
CA HIS A 531 -22.34 -31.15 1.19
C HIS A 531 -22.40 -32.67 1.44
N ARG A 532 -22.44 -33.09 2.71
CA ARG A 532 -22.54 -34.51 3.10
C ARG A 532 -23.89 -34.86 3.66
N LEU A 533 -24.39 -36.03 3.25
CA LEU A 533 -25.73 -36.48 3.61
C LEU A 533 -25.89 -36.64 5.13
N ALA A 534 -24.90 -37.22 5.82
CA ALA A 534 -24.93 -37.40 7.27
C ALA A 534 -25.02 -36.07 8.05
N THR A 535 -24.33 -35.03 7.61
CA THR A 535 -24.39 -33.69 8.24
C THR A 535 -25.78 -33.06 8.05
N ILE A 536 -26.39 -33.25 6.88
CA ILE A 536 -27.70 -32.72 6.56
C ILE A 536 -28.80 -33.42 7.38
N GLN A 537 -28.75 -34.75 7.45
CA GLN A 537 -29.75 -35.56 8.15
C GLN A 537 -29.80 -35.33 9.67
N ASN A 538 -28.66 -35.03 10.28
CA ASN A 538 -28.53 -34.80 11.71
C ASN A 538 -28.74 -33.33 12.14
N ALA A 539 -29.04 -32.43 11.22
CA ALA A 539 -29.31 -31.02 11.53
C ALA A 539 -30.72 -30.84 12.11
N ASP A 540 -30.86 -30.01 13.16
CA ASP A 540 -32.15 -29.65 13.74
C ASP A 540 -33.04 -28.92 12.76
N ARG A 541 -32.39 -28.13 11.84
CA ARG A 541 -33.06 -27.36 10.82
C ARG A 541 -32.25 -27.35 9.52
N ILE A 542 -32.96 -27.38 8.41
CA ILE A 542 -32.36 -27.29 7.08
C ILE A 542 -32.98 -26.09 6.38
N LEU A 543 -32.10 -25.26 5.78
CA LEU A 543 -32.47 -24.15 4.90
C LEU A 543 -32.05 -24.50 3.47
N VAL A 544 -32.98 -24.56 2.56
CA VAL A 544 -32.73 -24.81 1.14
C VAL A 544 -32.66 -23.49 0.39
N VAL A 545 -31.47 -23.16 -0.09
CA VAL A 545 -31.22 -21.92 -0.80
C VAL A 545 -31.19 -22.19 -2.30
N GLU A 546 -32.04 -21.51 -3.05
CA GLU A 546 -32.15 -21.57 -4.50
C GLU A 546 -32.30 -20.17 -5.07
N ASP A 547 -31.49 -19.81 -6.05
CA ASP A 547 -31.48 -18.49 -6.69
C ASP A 547 -31.53 -17.30 -5.69
N GLY A 548 -30.73 -17.40 -4.63
CA GLY A 548 -30.62 -16.33 -3.63
C GLY A 548 -31.80 -16.22 -2.67
N ARG A 549 -32.74 -17.17 -2.65
CA ARG A 549 -33.92 -17.20 -1.79
C ARG A 549 -33.97 -18.45 -0.94
N ILE A 550 -34.68 -18.40 0.18
CA ILE A 550 -35.01 -19.62 0.94
C ILE A 550 -36.22 -20.29 0.26
N ALA A 551 -35.95 -21.33 -0.53
CA ALA A 551 -36.98 -22.08 -1.26
C ALA A 551 -37.77 -22.99 -0.33
N GLN A 552 -37.12 -23.68 0.61
CA GLN A 552 -37.72 -24.59 1.59
C GLN A 552 -36.97 -24.51 2.93
N HIS A 553 -37.64 -24.77 4.02
CA HIS A 553 -37.02 -24.92 5.33
C HIS A 553 -37.79 -25.93 6.19
N GLY A 554 -37.11 -26.66 7.04
CA GLY A 554 -37.70 -27.66 7.91
C GLY A 554 -36.69 -28.70 8.40
N THR A 555 -37.16 -29.79 8.97
CA THR A 555 -36.34 -30.96 9.33
C THR A 555 -36.14 -31.87 8.10
N HIS A 556 -35.19 -32.79 8.17
CA HIS A 556 -34.98 -33.77 7.10
C HIS A 556 -36.26 -34.56 6.74
N GLN A 557 -36.99 -35.00 7.76
CA GLN A 557 -38.24 -35.79 7.56
C GLN A 557 -39.35 -34.95 6.88
N GLU A 558 -39.53 -33.70 7.31
CA GLU A 558 -40.52 -32.81 6.74
C GLU A 558 -40.20 -32.50 5.25
N LEU A 559 -38.96 -32.20 4.96
CA LEU A 559 -38.54 -31.85 3.61
C LEU A 559 -38.49 -33.04 2.64
N MET A 560 -38.24 -34.26 3.14
CA MET A 560 -38.32 -35.48 2.33
C MET A 560 -39.75 -35.89 2.03
N SER A 561 -40.72 -35.48 2.85
CA SER A 561 -42.16 -35.76 2.62
C SER A 561 -42.78 -34.82 1.57
N GLN A 562 -42.10 -33.72 1.22
CA GLN A 562 -42.54 -32.73 0.27
C GLN A 562 -41.84 -32.93 -1.06
N GLU A 563 -42.55 -32.67 -2.18
CA GLU A 563 -41.88 -32.51 -3.48
C GLU A 563 -41.19 -31.17 -3.53
N GLY A 564 -39.92 -31.16 -4.00
CA GLY A 564 -39.15 -29.90 -4.12
C GLY A 564 -37.65 -30.11 -4.29
N THR A 565 -36.96 -29.02 -4.29
CA THR A 565 -35.49 -28.94 -4.52
C THR A 565 -34.70 -29.79 -3.54
N TYR A 566 -35.13 -29.87 -2.26
CA TYR A 566 -34.44 -30.66 -1.25
C TYR A 566 -34.46 -32.18 -1.56
N ARG A 567 -35.64 -32.74 -1.85
CA ARG A 567 -35.76 -34.14 -2.17
C ARG A 567 -34.95 -34.51 -3.40
N ASN A 568 -35.03 -33.71 -4.46
CA ASN A 568 -34.25 -33.90 -5.68
C ASN A 568 -32.73 -33.85 -5.38
N PHE A 569 -32.29 -32.92 -4.54
CA PHE A 569 -30.90 -32.76 -4.15
C PHE A 569 -30.38 -33.99 -3.40
N ILE A 570 -31.17 -34.54 -2.45
CA ILE A 570 -30.85 -35.74 -1.69
C ILE A 570 -30.81 -36.98 -2.58
N GLU A 571 -31.80 -37.17 -3.45
CA GLU A 571 -31.85 -38.30 -4.38
C GLU A 571 -30.65 -38.32 -5.36
N ILE A 572 -30.26 -37.16 -5.89
CA ILE A 572 -29.08 -37.06 -6.76
C ILE A 572 -27.82 -37.45 -5.98
N ARG A 573 -27.68 -37.00 -4.73
CA ARG A 573 -26.52 -37.32 -3.91
C ARG A 573 -26.46 -38.80 -3.51
N GLN A 574 -27.56 -39.39 -3.13
CA GLN A 574 -27.63 -40.84 -2.83
C GLN A 574 -27.20 -41.67 -4.05
N ARG A 575 -27.63 -41.28 -5.24
CA ARG A 575 -27.19 -41.92 -6.50
C ARG A 575 -25.69 -41.76 -6.71
N ALA A 576 -25.14 -40.56 -6.47
CA ALA A 576 -23.71 -40.27 -6.65
C ALA A 576 -22.85 -41.03 -5.62
N GLU A 577 -23.27 -41.18 -4.37
CA GLU A 577 -22.58 -42.01 -3.35
C GLU A 577 -22.68 -43.52 -3.65
N GLY A 578 -23.73 -43.95 -4.33
CA GLY A 578 -23.87 -45.32 -4.84
C GLY A 578 -22.98 -45.67 -6.05
N TRP A 579 -22.45 -44.70 -6.75
CA TRP A 579 -21.48 -44.86 -7.85
C TRP A 579 -20.07 -45.01 -7.28
N ARG A 580 -19.77 -46.09 -6.60
CA ARG A 580 -18.39 -46.55 -6.31
C ARG A 580 -17.95 -47.38 -7.51
N ILE A 581 -16.95 -46.86 -8.27
CA ILE A 581 -16.18 -47.65 -9.26
C ILE A 581 -15.30 -48.63 -8.54
#